data_ddbff8dcb7d460ff0447c162c50ea603
#
_entry.id   ddbff8dcb7d460ff0447c162c50ea603
#
_cell.length_a   1.000
_cell.length_b   1.000
_cell.length_c   1.000
_cell.angle_alpha   90.00
_cell.angle_beta   90.00
_cell.angle_gamma   90.00
#
_symmetry.space_group_name_H-M   'P 1'
#
loop_
_entity.id
_entity.type
_entity.pdbx_description
1 polymer ?
#
loop_
_entity_poly.entity_id
_entity_poly.type
_entity_poly.pdbx_seq_one_letter_code
_entity_poly.pdbx_strand_id
1 'polypeptide(L)'
;MGLGSIKVNGQKFKVKEELGQIRLNIDYLDIVDITEIKGLNKLKHITALNLSNNKIEKLNGLDELTNLTQLFFNNNQLQVIEGLESLTKLDRIFLSGNQIHELRGLDSLTNLQWLDINNNKITELKNLESITELIRLELVGNQIKEIKGLEELSNLVVLQLNRNQISEIKNLDNLTNLERLFLAYNEIKEIKGLETLTKLTLLYLNNNNLTEIKNLESLVNLETLYLDTNKLSSLDNLESLEKLEKLKLLYLNFNPIEGEEKQFATDVQDFEGVKVKEFLASYKKWKQANGK
;
A
#
# COMPACT_ATOMS: atom_id res chain seq x y z
N MET A 1 7.10 -39.59 -5.70
CA MET A 1 7.30 -39.11 -7.10
C MET A 1 7.94 -37.77 -7.06
N GLY A 2 8.91 -37.45 -7.97
CA GLY A 2 9.51 -36.11 -7.96
C GLY A 2 8.52 -35.07 -8.42
N LEU A 3 8.56 -33.85 -7.81
CA LEU A 3 7.66 -32.73 -8.09
C LEU A 3 7.81 -32.14 -9.53
N GLY A 4 8.71 -32.67 -10.33
CA GLY A 4 8.94 -32.24 -11.71
C GLY A 4 10.04 -31.21 -11.87
N SER A 5 10.32 -30.87 -13.11
CA SER A 5 11.29 -29.83 -13.50
C SER A 5 11.06 -29.39 -14.94
N ILE A 6 11.50 -28.18 -15.26
CA ILE A 6 11.51 -27.63 -16.62
C ILE A 6 12.93 -27.22 -17.03
N LYS A 7 13.12 -26.97 -18.30
CA LYS A 7 14.36 -26.35 -18.82
C LYS A 7 14.02 -25.00 -19.46
N VAL A 8 14.76 -23.97 -19.09
CA VAL A 8 14.69 -22.63 -19.67
C VAL A 8 16.10 -22.20 -20.03
N ASN A 9 16.34 -21.76 -21.27
CA ASN A 9 17.67 -21.37 -21.76
C ASN A 9 18.76 -22.42 -21.50
N GLY A 10 18.41 -23.72 -21.63
CA GLY A 10 19.34 -24.85 -21.38
C GLY A 10 19.53 -25.21 -19.90
N GLN A 11 19.15 -24.37 -18.97
CA GLN A 11 19.25 -24.58 -17.52
C GLN A 11 18.02 -25.34 -16.98
N LYS A 12 18.27 -26.25 -16.03
CA LYS A 12 17.21 -27.05 -15.39
C LYS A 12 16.73 -26.42 -14.09
N PHE A 13 15.42 -26.18 -13.98
CA PHE A 13 14.74 -25.68 -12.79
C PHE A 13 13.85 -26.78 -12.20
N LYS A 14 14.01 -27.04 -10.91
CA LYS A 14 13.22 -28.05 -10.18
C LYS A 14 12.07 -27.37 -9.46
N VAL A 15 10.92 -28.03 -9.49
CA VAL A 15 9.82 -27.70 -8.57
C VAL A 15 10.23 -28.13 -7.17
N LYS A 16 10.03 -27.28 -6.19
CA LYS A 16 10.35 -27.50 -4.78
C LYS A 16 9.11 -27.36 -3.93
N GLU A 17 9.10 -28.03 -2.79
CA GLU A 17 8.12 -27.80 -1.74
C GLU A 17 8.80 -27.02 -0.61
N GLU A 18 8.27 -25.83 -0.32
CA GLU A 18 8.80 -24.91 0.69
C GLU A 18 7.62 -24.27 1.43
N LEU A 19 7.61 -24.37 2.76
CA LEU A 19 6.57 -23.76 3.62
C LEU A 19 5.13 -24.11 3.20
N GLY A 20 4.88 -25.35 2.79
CA GLY A 20 3.56 -25.81 2.34
C GLY A 20 3.17 -25.37 0.92
N GLN A 21 4.07 -24.70 0.19
CA GLN A 21 3.89 -24.26 -1.19
C GLN A 21 4.69 -25.16 -2.15
N ILE A 22 4.06 -25.56 -3.25
CA ILE A 22 4.74 -26.25 -4.37
C ILE A 22 5.18 -25.17 -5.35
N ARG A 23 6.45 -24.77 -5.27
CA ARG A 23 7.00 -23.56 -5.91
C ARG A 23 7.91 -23.88 -7.09
N LEU A 24 7.78 -23.08 -8.15
CA LEU A 24 8.75 -22.99 -9.24
C LEU A 24 9.32 -21.56 -9.30
N ASN A 25 10.65 -21.46 -9.20
CA ASN A 25 11.36 -20.19 -9.37
C ASN A 25 12.13 -20.22 -10.70
N ILE A 26 11.82 -19.26 -11.58
CA ILE A 26 12.46 -19.06 -12.89
C ILE A 26 12.67 -17.56 -13.13
N ASP A 27 13.29 -16.91 -12.16
CA ASP A 27 13.65 -15.48 -12.16
C ASP A 27 15.03 -15.25 -12.79
N TYR A 28 15.31 -14.02 -13.24
CA TYR A 28 16.59 -13.58 -13.84
C TYR A 28 17.03 -14.37 -15.06
N LEU A 29 16.13 -14.69 -16.00
CA LEU A 29 16.40 -15.53 -17.17
C LEU A 29 16.19 -14.85 -18.52
N ASP A 30 15.95 -13.51 -18.52
CA ASP A 30 15.68 -12.74 -19.72
C ASP A 30 14.47 -13.25 -20.53
N ILE A 31 13.50 -13.93 -19.88
CA ILE A 31 12.30 -14.47 -20.54
C ILE A 31 11.45 -13.29 -21.04
N VAL A 32 11.05 -13.37 -22.31
CA VAL A 32 10.17 -12.37 -22.94
C VAL A 32 8.75 -12.92 -23.06
N ASP A 33 8.59 -14.18 -23.43
CA ASP A 33 7.29 -14.84 -23.62
C ASP A 33 7.19 -16.11 -22.75
N ILE A 34 6.18 -16.17 -21.91
CA ILE A 34 5.92 -17.33 -21.02
C ILE A 34 5.61 -18.59 -21.85
N THR A 35 4.99 -18.46 -23.01
CA THR A 35 4.60 -19.58 -23.86
C THR A 35 5.80 -20.36 -24.42
N GLU A 36 6.99 -19.74 -24.44
CA GLU A 36 8.25 -20.39 -24.84
C GLU A 36 8.81 -21.33 -23.75
N ILE A 37 8.29 -21.26 -22.52
CA ILE A 37 8.73 -22.09 -21.41
C ILE A 37 8.19 -23.51 -21.54
N LYS A 38 8.93 -24.36 -22.26
CA LYS A 38 8.51 -25.74 -22.57
C LYS A 38 8.22 -26.56 -21.33
N GLY A 39 6.99 -27.06 -21.23
CA GLY A 39 6.54 -27.93 -20.14
C GLY A 39 6.02 -27.20 -18.91
N LEU A 40 5.97 -25.87 -18.88
CA LEU A 40 5.35 -25.11 -17.78
C LEU A 40 3.88 -25.52 -17.60
N ASN A 41 3.10 -25.61 -18.67
CA ASN A 41 1.71 -26.01 -18.67
C ASN A 41 1.42 -27.44 -18.14
N LYS A 42 2.45 -28.27 -18.02
CA LYS A 42 2.35 -29.63 -17.43
C LYS A 42 2.46 -29.62 -15.91
N LEU A 43 2.92 -28.54 -15.32
CA LEU A 43 3.14 -28.41 -13.87
C LEU A 43 1.86 -27.93 -13.15
N LYS A 44 0.70 -28.51 -13.49
CA LYS A 44 -0.62 -28.12 -12.95
C LYS A 44 -0.74 -28.18 -11.42
N HIS A 45 0.18 -28.83 -10.75
CA HIS A 45 0.19 -29.02 -9.29
C HIS A 45 0.93 -27.93 -8.52
N ILE A 46 1.64 -27.02 -9.20
CA ILE A 46 2.33 -25.92 -8.51
C ILE A 46 1.32 -24.94 -7.93
N THR A 47 1.65 -24.43 -6.75
CA THR A 47 0.85 -23.44 -6.03
C THR A 47 1.47 -22.04 -6.02
N ALA A 48 2.78 -21.95 -6.31
CA ALA A 48 3.49 -20.68 -6.42
C ALA A 48 4.42 -20.67 -7.63
N LEU A 49 4.36 -19.58 -8.42
CA LEU A 49 5.20 -19.37 -9.59
C LEU A 49 5.91 -18.02 -9.48
N ASN A 50 7.24 -18.05 -9.54
CA ASN A 50 8.06 -16.84 -9.60
C ASN A 50 8.70 -16.68 -10.96
N LEU A 51 8.31 -15.60 -11.66
CA LEU A 51 8.82 -15.12 -12.95
C LEU A 51 9.39 -13.70 -12.84
N SER A 52 9.73 -13.25 -11.65
CA SER A 52 10.26 -11.90 -11.40
C SER A 52 11.61 -11.68 -12.11
N ASN A 53 11.96 -10.42 -12.35
CA ASN A 53 13.23 -10.01 -12.95
C ASN A 53 13.49 -10.66 -14.33
N ASN A 54 12.48 -10.60 -15.18
CA ASN A 54 12.54 -11.04 -16.58
C ASN A 54 12.19 -9.85 -17.51
N LYS A 55 11.83 -10.14 -18.75
CA LYS A 55 11.43 -9.14 -19.76
C LYS A 55 10.02 -9.42 -20.29
N ILE A 56 9.16 -10.02 -19.44
CA ILE A 56 7.84 -10.50 -19.84
C ILE A 56 6.91 -9.31 -20.08
N GLU A 57 6.25 -9.31 -21.22
CA GLU A 57 5.34 -8.26 -21.63
C GLU A 57 3.85 -8.63 -21.44
N LYS A 58 3.52 -9.93 -21.38
CA LYS A 58 2.15 -10.44 -21.26
C LYS A 58 2.07 -11.66 -20.34
N LEU A 59 0.94 -11.82 -19.64
CA LEU A 59 0.67 -12.93 -18.71
C LEU A 59 0.02 -14.17 -19.38
N ASN A 60 0.10 -14.29 -20.72
CA ASN A 60 -0.47 -15.43 -21.45
C ASN A 60 0.29 -16.74 -21.18
N GLY A 61 -0.40 -17.87 -21.32
CA GLY A 61 0.20 -19.22 -21.18
C GLY A 61 0.23 -19.77 -19.76
N LEU A 62 -0.52 -19.17 -18.84
CA LEU A 62 -0.69 -19.64 -17.46
C LEU A 62 -2.00 -20.40 -17.23
N ASP A 63 -2.91 -20.47 -18.21
CA ASP A 63 -4.29 -20.95 -18.11
C ASP A 63 -4.44 -22.35 -17.48
N GLU A 64 -3.46 -23.23 -17.69
CA GLU A 64 -3.47 -24.60 -17.18
C GLU A 64 -3.01 -24.72 -15.72
N LEU A 65 -2.45 -23.65 -15.14
CA LEU A 65 -1.88 -23.64 -13.79
C LEU A 65 -2.92 -23.27 -12.72
N THR A 66 -4.10 -23.82 -12.81
CA THR A 66 -5.29 -23.48 -12.02
C THR A 66 -5.17 -23.73 -10.50
N ASN A 67 -4.07 -24.32 -10.04
CA ASN A 67 -3.76 -24.48 -8.61
C ASN A 67 -2.87 -23.39 -8.04
N LEU A 68 -2.48 -22.39 -8.84
CA LEU A 68 -1.70 -21.26 -8.35
C LEU A 68 -2.50 -20.45 -7.32
N THR A 69 -1.88 -20.23 -6.18
CA THR A 69 -2.33 -19.31 -5.13
C THR A 69 -1.44 -18.05 -5.06
N GLN A 70 -0.17 -18.17 -5.51
CA GLN A 70 0.77 -17.05 -5.48
C GLN A 70 1.48 -16.87 -6.83
N LEU A 71 1.53 -15.63 -7.28
CA LEU A 71 2.14 -15.25 -8.55
C LEU A 71 3.09 -14.05 -8.38
N PHE A 72 4.38 -14.24 -8.75
CA PHE A 72 5.41 -13.23 -8.62
C PHE A 72 5.93 -12.83 -10.00
N PHE A 73 5.69 -11.58 -10.40
CA PHE A 73 6.07 -10.98 -11.66
C PHE A 73 6.75 -9.62 -11.50
N ASN A 74 7.38 -9.39 -10.35
CA ASN A 74 8.07 -8.14 -10.08
C ASN A 74 9.18 -7.88 -11.12
N ASN A 75 9.39 -6.61 -11.49
CA ASN A 75 10.44 -6.19 -12.41
C ASN A 75 10.37 -6.91 -13.77
N ASN A 76 9.26 -6.72 -14.46
CA ASN A 76 9.03 -7.16 -15.83
C ASN A 76 8.58 -5.96 -16.71
N GLN A 77 7.95 -6.20 -17.86
CA GLN A 77 7.54 -5.17 -18.81
C GLN A 77 6.02 -5.19 -19.07
N LEU A 78 5.24 -5.69 -18.11
CA LEU A 78 3.79 -5.80 -18.23
C LEU A 78 3.15 -4.42 -18.33
N GLN A 79 2.22 -4.25 -19.27
CA GLN A 79 1.46 -3.01 -19.45
C GLN A 79 0.02 -3.12 -18.95
N VAL A 80 -0.52 -4.33 -18.89
CA VAL A 80 -1.87 -4.67 -18.42
C VAL A 80 -1.85 -5.98 -17.66
N ILE A 81 -2.92 -6.24 -16.87
CA ILE A 81 -3.11 -7.49 -16.13
C ILE A 81 -4.20 -8.27 -16.86
N GLU A 82 -3.81 -9.07 -17.86
CA GLU A 82 -4.72 -9.94 -18.63
C GLU A 82 -4.14 -11.36 -18.69
N GLY A 83 -4.99 -12.38 -18.84
CA GLY A 83 -4.56 -13.78 -18.94
C GLY A 83 -4.45 -14.48 -17.58
N LEU A 84 -5.15 -13.99 -16.55
CA LEU A 84 -5.25 -14.61 -15.23
C LEU A 84 -6.65 -15.19 -14.95
N GLU A 85 -7.56 -15.14 -15.90
CA GLU A 85 -8.99 -15.41 -15.73
C GLU A 85 -9.28 -16.83 -15.23
N SER A 86 -8.42 -17.81 -15.56
CA SER A 86 -8.54 -19.20 -15.09
C SER A 86 -7.92 -19.46 -13.72
N LEU A 87 -7.14 -18.51 -13.18
CA LEU A 87 -6.37 -18.67 -11.95
C LEU A 87 -7.17 -18.23 -10.70
N THR A 88 -8.38 -18.69 -10.57
CA THR A 88 -9.35 -18.26 -9.56
C THR A 88 -8.95 -18.56 -8.11
N LYS A 89 -7.91 -19.36 -7.89
CA LYS A 89 -7.37 -19.65 -6.54
C LYS A 89 -6.29 -18.68 -6.10
N LEU A 90 -5.91 -17.69 -6.93
CA LEU A 90 -4.89 -16.71 -6.55
C LEU A 90 -5.34 -15.90 -5.32
N ASP A 91 -4.53 -15.95 -4.28
CA ASP A 91 -4.69 -15.16 -3.06
C ASP A 91 -3.66 -14.02 -2.98
N ARG A 92 -2.52 -14.13 -3.71
CA ARG A 92 -1.46 -13.12 -3.73
C ARG A 92 -0.87 -12.92 -5.11
N ILE A 93 -0.78 -11.65 -5.52
CA ILE A 93 -0.16 -11.26 -6.79
C ILE A 93 0.82 -10.12 -6.55
N PHE A 94 2.05 -10.28 -7.05
CA PHE A 94 3.14 -9.31 -6.94
C PHE A 94 3.58 -8.87 -8.33
N LEU A 95 3.30 -7.60 -8.68
CA LEU A 95 3.51 -6.98 -9.99
C LEU A 95 4.34 -5.70 -9.89
N SER A 96 5.09 -5.52 -8.79
CA SER A 96 5.87 -4.30 -8.58
C SER A 96 6.94 -4.11 -9.66
N GLY A 97 7.20 -2.85 -10.06
CA GLY A 97 8.26 -2.54 -11.03
C GLY A 97 7.93 -2.98 -12.46
N ASN A 98 6.70 -2.78 -12.90
CA ASN A 98 6.23 -3.00 -14.27
C ASN A 98 5.87 -1.68 -14.95
N GLN A 99 5.10 -1.74 -16.04
CA GLN A 99 4.61 -0.58 -16.79
C GLN A 99 3.08 -0.55 -16.84
N ILE A 100 2.41 -1.18 -15.85
CA ILE A 100 0.97 -1.33 -15.81
C ILE A 100 0.32 0.03 -15.63
N HIS A 101 -0.62 0.38 -16.50
CA HIS A 101 -1.30 1.66 -16.52
C HIS A 101 -2.81 1.55 -16.23
N GLU A 102 -3.35 0.34 -16.22
CA GLU A 102 -4.77 0.06 -15.99
C GLU A 102 -4.93 -1.22 -15.16
N LEU A 103 -5.85 -1.18 -14.19
CA LEU A 103 -6.24 -2.33 -13.36
C LEU A 103 -7.41 -3.05 -14.03
N ARG A 104 -7.14 -3.94 -14.97
CA ARG A 104 -8.15 -4.80 -15.63
C ARG A 104 -7.71 -6.27 -15.60
N GLY A 105 -8.64 -7.20 -15.79
CA GLY A 105 -8.33 -8.64 -15.75
C GLY A 105 -8.21 -9.21 -14.35
N LEU A 106 -8.76 -8.54 -13.34
CA LEU A 106 -8.82 -9.00 -11.95
C LEU A 106 -10.19 -9.59 -11.58
N ASP A 107 -11.20 -9.47 -12.46
CA ASP A 107 -12.60 -9.74 -12.15
C ASP A 107 -12.90 -11.17 -11.67
N SER A 108 -12.14 -12.16 -12.16
CA SER A 108 -12.28 -13.57 -11.76
C SER A 108 -11.53 -13.95 -10.47
N LEU A 109 -10.68 -13.05 -9.94
CA LEU A 109 -9.77 -13.32 -8.84
C LEU A 109 -10.41 -13.02 -7.48
N THR A 110 -11.61 -13.51 -7.27
CA THR A 110 -12.45 -13.19 -6.09
C THR A 110 -11.85 -13.65 -4.75
N ASN A 111 -10.83 -14.52 -4.77
CA ASN A 111 -10.11 -14.95 -3.57
C ASN A 111 -8.87 -14.09 -3.25
N LEU A 112 -8.61 -13.04 -4.03
CA LEU A 112 -7.40 -12.23 -3.91
C LEU A 112 -7.39 -11.44 -2.59
N GLN A 113 -6.34 -11.65 -1.78
CA GLN A 113 -6.16 -11.01 -0.47
C GLN A 113 -5.01 -10.01 -0.48
N TRP A 114 -3.99 -10.19 -1.34
CA TRP A 114 -2.86 -9.27 -1.42
C TRP A 114 -2.52 -8.97 -2.87
N LEU A 115 -2.60 -7.68 -3.22
CA LEU A 115 -2.21 -7.15 -4.52
C LEU A 115 -1.11 -6.10 -4.35
N ASP A 116 0.09 -6.40 -4.84
CA ASP A 116 1.22 -5.46 -4.93
C ASP A 116 1.40 -5.01 -6.39
N ILE A 117 1.12 -3.73 -6.63
CA ILE A 117 1.33 -3.05 -7.92
C ILE A 117 2.18 -1.79 -7.72
N ASN A 118 3.15 -1.84 -6.82
CA ASN A 118 4.07 -0.74 -6.56
C ASN A 118 4.90 -0.41 -7.80
N ASN A 119 5.31 0.86 -7.97
CA ASN A 119 6.20 1.32 -9.03
C ASN A 119 5.71 0.92 -10.44
N ASN A 120 4.50 1.34 -10.76
CA ASN A 120 3.84 1.18 -12.06
C ASN A 120 3.40 2.54 -12.63
N LYS A 121 2.46 2.56 -13.57
CA LYS A 121 1.96 3.78 -14.24
C LYS A 121 0.45 3.96 -14.03
N ILE A 122 -0.13 3.42 -12.95
CA ILE A 122 -1.55 3.48 -12.65
C ILE A 122 -1.97 4.94 -12.40
N THR A 123 -3.01 5.37 -13.10
CA THR A 123 -3.58 6.73 -12.95
C THR A 123 -4.92 6.75 -12.25
N GLU A 124 -5.68 5.65 -12.32
CA GLU A 124 -7.03 5.52 -11.79
C GLU A 124 -7.23 4.16 -11.12
N LEU A 125 -7.99 4.14 -10.03
CA LEU A 125 -8.39 2.93 -9.29
C LEU A 125 -9.75 2.47 -9.82
N LYS A 126 -9.75 1.64 -10.86
CA LYS A 126 -10.95 1.06 -11.49
C LYS A 126 -10.85 -0.45 -11.53
N ASN A 127 -11.98 -1.13 -11.76
CA ASN A 127 -12.06 -2.58 -11.95
C ASN A 127 -11.52 -3.37 -10.74
N LEU A 128 -11.81 -2.90 -9.53
CA LEU A 128 -11.47 -3.56 -8.28
C LEU A 128 -12.70 -4.13 -7.56
N GLU A 129 -13.89 -3.90 -8.12
CA GLU A 129 -15.19 -4.17 -7.48
C GLU A 129 -15.42 -5.66 -7.20
N SER A 130 -14.76 -6.56 -7.95
CA SER A 130 -14.91 -8.01 -7.80
C SER A 130 -13.99 -8.65 -6.77
N ILE A 131 -12.89 -7.97 -6.38
CA ILE A 131 -11.88 -8.51 -5.47
C ILE A 131 -12.13 -8.11 -4.00
N THR A 132 -13.33 -8.33 -3.53
CA THR A 132 -13.83 -7.88 -2.22
C THR A 132 -13.13 -8.51 -1.02
N GLU A 133 -12.45 -9.65 -1.20
CA GLU A 133 -11.64 -10.31 -0.16
C GLU A 133 -10.27 -9.67 0.07
N LEU A 134 -9.98 -8.52 -0.60
CA LEU A 134 -8.68 -7.88 -0.52
C LEU A 134 -8.42 -7.31 0.88
N ILE A 135 -7.31 -7.74 1.48
CA ILE A 135 -6.83 -7.32 2.81
C ILE A 135 -5.71 -6.28 2.67
N ARG A 136 -4.90 -6.39 1.62
CA ARG A 136 -3.74 -5.52 1.40
C ARG A 136 -3.62 -5.09 -0.04
N LEU A 137 -3.62 -3.77 -0.27
CA LEU A 137 -3.43 -3.14 -1.57
C LEU A 137 -2.24 -2.18 -1.53
N GLU A 138 -1.26 -2.44 -2.38
CA GLU A 138 -0.03 -1.64 -2.48
C GLU A 138 0.10 -0.99 -3.85
N LEU A 139 0.13 0.33 -3.87
CA LEU A 139 0.15 1.19 -5.04
C LEU A 139 1.20 2.31 -4.94
N VAL A 140 2.28 2.06 -4.19
CA VAL A 140 3.36 3.03 -4.00
C VAL A 140 4.02 3.37 -5.33
N GLY A 141 4.32 4.65 -5.59
CA GLY A 141 5.08 5.05 -6.79
C GLY A 141 4.30 4.87 -8.09
N ASN A 142 3.01 5.24 -8.08
CA ASN A 142 2.16 5.32 -9.25
C ASN A 142 1.84 6.79 -9.63
N GLN A 143 0.79 7.04 -10.39
CA GLN A 143 0.40 8.37 -10.89
C GLN A 143 -1.06 8.69 -10.51
N ILE A 144 -1.54 8.14 -9.39
CA ILE A 144 -2.92 8.25 -8.94
C ILE A 144 -3.18 9.67 -8.43
N LYS A 145 -4.25 10.30 -8.94
CA LYS A 145 -4.63 11.66 -8.56
C LYS A 145 -5.83 11.71 -7.61
N GLU A 146 -6.66 10.69 -7.65
CA GLU A 146 -7.91 10.63 -6.89
C GLU A 146 -8.12 9.25 -6.30
N ILE A 147 -8.54 9.19 -5.02
CA ILE A 147 -8.99 7.95 -4.38
C ILE A 147 -10.45 7.75 -4.76
N LYS A 148 -10.72 6.76 -5.64
CA LYS A 148 -12.05 6.38 -6.12
C LYS A 148 -12.02 4.95 -6.63
N GLY A 149 -13.11 4.18 -6.43
CA GLY A 149 -13.21 2.79 -6.89
C GLY A 149 -12.66 1.78 -5.88
N LEU A 150 -12.61 2.15 -4.60
CA LEU A 150 -12.26 1.26 -3.49
C LEU A 150 -13.48 0.92 -2.61
N GLU A 151 -14.66 1.39 -2.99
CA GLU A 151 -15.87 1.40 -2.17
C GLU A 151 -16.34 0.01 -1.77
N GLU A 152 -16.03 -1.02 -2.58
CA GLU A 152 -16.40 -2.43 -2.33
C GLU A 152 -15.36 -3.19 -1.49
N LEU A 153 -14.17 -2.59 -1.24
CA LEU A 153 -13.06 -3.26 -0.56
C LEU A 153 -13.13 -3.16 0.97
N SER A 154 -14.28 -3.44 1.54
CA SER A 154 -14.54 -3.27 2.98
C SER A 154 -13.67 -4.15 3.89
N ASN A 155 -13.04 -5.22 3.37
CA ASN A 155 -12.11 -6.08 4.10
C ASN A 155 -10.68 -5.52 4.18
N LEU A 156 -10.42 -4.37 3.54
CA LEU A 156 -9.07 -3.82 3.45
C LEU A 156 -8.54 -3.36 4.81
N VAL A 157 -7.36 -3.87 5.16
CA VAL A 157 -6.64 -3.57 6.42
C VAL A 157 -5.44 -2.66 6.16
N VAL A 158 -4.77 -2.83 5.02
CA VAL A 158 -3.59 -2.04 4.64
C VAL A 158 -3.77 -1.43 3.26
N LEU A 159 -3.71 -0.09 3.18
CA LEU A 159 -3.72 0.66 1.93
C LEU A 159 -2.45 1.49 1.80
N GLN A 160 -1.63 1.22 0.78
CA GLN A 160 -0.41 1.96 0.49
C GLN A 160 -0.54 2.78 -0.79
N LEU A 161 -0.59 4.10 -0.64
CA LEU A 161 -0.71 5.09 -1.71
C LEU A 161 0.42 6.13 -1.68
N ASN A 162 1.54 5.81 -1.03
CA ASN A 162 2.70 6.71 -0.99
C ASN A 162 3.23 7.01 -2.39
N ARG A 163 3.82 8.20 -2.60
CA ARG A 163 4.46 8.60 -3.86
C ARG A 163 3.49 8.52 -5.05
N ASN A 164 2.36 9.20 -4.90
CA ASN A 164 1.35 9.42 -5.94
C ASN A 164 1.13 10.95 -6.14
N GLN A 165 0.03 11.34 -6.74
CA GLN A 165 -0.35 12.74 -7.02
C GLN A 165 -1.69 13.09 -6.37
N ILE A 166 -2.02 12.45 -5.23
CA ILE A 166 -3.31 12.59 -4.55
C ILE A 166 -3.37 13.94 -3.86
N SER A 167 -4.39 14.74 -4.18
CA SER A 167 -4.58 16.07 -3.61
C SER A 167 -5.65 16.14 -2.52
N GLU A 168 -6.48 15.09 -2.39
CA GLU A 168 -7.61 15.06 -1.46
C GLU A 168 -7.84 13.64 -0.93
N ILE A 169 -8.10 13.52 0.38
CA ILE A 169 -8.52 12.26 1.01
C ILE A 169 -10.04 12.21 0.95
N LYS A 170 -10.59 11.23 0.23
CA LYS A 170 -12.04 11.00 0.10
C LYS A 170 -12.35 9.56 -0.31
N ASN A 171 -13.63 9.18 -0.28
CA ASN A 171 -14.12 7.86 -0.71
C ASN A 171 -13.47 6.68 0.05
N LEU A 172 -13.13 6.89 1.33
CA LEU A 172 -12.62 5.85 2.21
C LEU A 172 -13.65 5.39 3.24
N ASP A 173 -14.87 5.95 3.19
CA ASP A 173 -15.90 5.77 4.22
C ASP A 173 -16.28 4.31 4.47
N ASN A 174 -16.24 3.46 3.44
CA ASN A 174 -16.56 2.03 3.54
C ASN A 174 -15.39 1.16 4.05
N LEU A 175 -14.16 1.70 4.10
CA LEU A 175 -12.98 0.95 4.50
C LEU A 175 -12.83 0.87 6.02
N THR A 176 -13.90 0.53 6.72
CA THR A 176 -13.99 0.56 8.19
C THR A 176 -13.08 -0.44 8.91
N ASN A 177 -12.47 -1.38 8.18
CA ASN A 177 -11.48 -2.31 8.69
C ASN A 177 -10.04 -1.82 8.54
N LEU A 178 -9.83 -0.62 7.95
CA LEU A 178 -8.49 -0.10 7.68
C LEU A 178 -7.74 0.22 8.97
N GLU A 179 -6.58 -0.42 9.14
CA GLU A 179 -5.67 -0.23 10.28
C GLU A 179 -4.44 0.59 9.91
N ARG A 180 -4.02 0.56 8.64
CA ARG A 180 -2.81 1.23 8.19
C ARG A 180 -3.05 1.95 6.86
N LEU A 181 -2.89 3.27 6.87
CA LEU A 181 -3.06 4.13 5.70
C LEU A 181 -1.77 4.92 5.43
N PHE A 182 -1.20 4.73 4.25
CA PHE A 182 0.04 5.36 3.82
C PHE A 182 -0.25 6.30 2.66
N LEU A 183 -0.14 7.60 2.90
CA LEU A 183 -0.38 8.69 1.96
C LEU A 183 0.82 9.67 1.88
N ALA A 184 2.01 9.24 2.31
CA ALA A 184 3.20 10.08 2.25
C ALA A 184 3.60 10.39 0.80
N TYR A 185 4.27 11.55 0.58
CA TYR A 185 4.72 11.99 -0.75
C TYR A 185 3.55 12.09 -1.74
N ASN A 186 2.56 12.91 -1.39
CA ASN A 186 1.41 13.26 -2.21
C ASN A 186 1.22 14.79 -2.23
N GLU A 187 0.07 15.29 -2.67
CA GLU A 187 -0.24 16.72 -2.78
C GLU A 187 -1.37 17.15 -1.85
N ILE A 188 -1.62 16.40 -0.77
CA ILE A 188 -2.76 16.56 0.14
C ILE A 188 -2.62 17.89 0.90
N LYS A 189 -3.71 18.68 0.92
CA LYS A 189 -3.75 20.02 1.54
C LYS A 189 -4.52 20.03 2.86
N GLU A 190 -5.41 19.09 3.08
CA GLU A 190 -6.31 19.04 4.23
C GLU A 190 -6.55 17.60 4.68
N ILE A 191 -6.63 17.40 6.00
CA ILE A 191 -7.05 16.12 6.58
C ILE A 191 -8.57 16.12 6.67
N LYS A 192 -9.23 15.22 5.92
CA LYS A 192 -10.67 14.99 5.93
C LYS A 192 -11.00 13.61 5.37
N GLY A 193 -12.25 13.13 5.49
CA GLY A 193 -12.68 11.85 4.94
C GLY A 193 -12.03 10.64 5.63
N LEU A 194 -11.67 10.79 6.92
CA LEU A 194 -11.13 9.72 7.75
C LEU A 194 -12.06 9.36 8.91
N GLU A 195 -13.22 9.99 8.99
CA GLU A 195 -14.11 9.99 10.16
C GLU A 195 -14.63 8.59 10.50
N THR A 196 -14.76 7.70 9.52
CA THR A 196 -15.24 6.31 9.70
C THR A 196 -14.12 5.32 10.03
N LEU A 197 -12.84 5.71 9.85
CA LEU A 197 -11.68 4.83 9.97
C LEU A 197 -11.25 4.62 11.43
N THR A 198 -12.17 4.30 12.29
CA THR A 198 -11.94 4.22 13.76
C THR A 198 -10.97 3.12 14.18
N LYS A 199 -10.64 2.14 13.31
CA LYS A 199 -9.64 1.10 13.56
C LYS A 199 -8.22 1.51 13.20
N LEU A 200 -8.03 2.69 12.61
CA LEU A 200 -6.72 3.13 12.13
C LEU A 200 -5.74 3.27 13.29
N THR A 201 -4.59 2.58 13.16
CA THR A 201 -3.48 2.60 14.13
C THR A 201 -2.27 3.37 13.59
N LEU A 202 -2.13 3.43 12.28
CA LEU A 202 -0.98 4.04 11.61
C LEU A 202 -1.43 4.92 10.46
N LEU A 203 -1.03 6.21 10.48
CA LEU A 203 -1.33 7.18 9.43
C LEU A 203 -0.07 7.93 8.99
N TYR A 204 0.32 7.76 7.71
CA TYR A 204 1.42 8.49 7.09
C TYR A 204 0.87 9.59 6.19
N LEU A 205 1.12 10.83 6.57
CA LEU A 205 0.78 12.04 5.82
C LEU A 205 2.00 12.96 5.63
N ASN A 206 3.18 12.45 5.93
CA ASN A 206 4.41 13.21 5.74
C ASN A 206 4.69 13.50 4.26
N ASN A 207 5.46 14.58 3.98
CA ASN A 207 5.74 15.02 2.61
C ASN A 207 4.46 15.28 1.79
N ASN A 208 3.60 16.17 2.33
CA ASN A 208 2.37 16.64 1.70
C ASN A 208 2.31 18.20 1.76
N ASN A 209 1.13 18.79 1.57
CA ASN A 209 0.90 20.23 1.57
C ASN A 209 -0.04 20.67 2.70
N LEU A 210 -0.09 19.92 3.82
CA LEU A 210 -0.96 20.21 4.95
C LEU A 210 -0.57 21.52 5.62
N THR A 211 -1.56 22.40 5.90
CA THR A 211 -1.37 23.67 6.56
C THR A 211 -1.87 23.70 8.00
N GLU A 212 -2.68 22.73 8.40
CA GLU A 212 -3.26 22.62 9.74
C GLU A 212 -3.50 21.17 10.14
N ILE A 213 -3.59 20.93 11.47
CA ILE A 213 -3.91 19.62 12.06
C ILE A 213 -5.36 19.68 12.53
N LYS A 214 -6.26 18.94 11.86
CA LYS A 214 -7.69 18.88 12.22
C LYS A 214 -8.32 17.56 11.78
N ASN A 215 -9.58 17.32 12.22
CA ASN A 215 -10.41 16.20 11.79
C ASN A 215 -9.79 14.81 12.09
N LEU A 216 -9.07 14.68 13.20
CA LEU A 216 -8.45 13.43 13.65
C LEU A 216 -9.17 12.81 14.85
N GLU A 217 -10.16 13.48 15.44
CA GLU A 217 -10.79 13.15 16.71
C GLU A 217 -11.49 11.78 16.74
N SER A 218 -11.90 11.27 15.56
CA SER A 218 -12.53 9.95 15.41
C SER A 218 -11.53 8.80 15.40
N LEU A 219 -10.22 9.08 15.18
CA LEU A 219 -9.19 8.07 15.06
C LEU A 219 -8.69 7.59 16.42
N VAL A 220 -9.60 7.19 17.30
CA VAL A 220 -9.34 6.86 18.71
C VAL A 220 -8.35 5.71 18.93
N ASN A 221 -8.08 4.92 17.92
CA ASN A 221 -7.11 3.82 17.97
C ASN A 221 -5.74 4.19 17.37
N LEU A 222 -5.56 5.44 16.90
CA LEU A 222 -4.31 5.85 16.26
C LEU A 222 -3.15 5.80 17.26
N GLU A 223 -2.09 5.09 16.89
CA GLU A 223 -0.86 4.93 17.69
C GLU A 223 0.30 5.75 17.11
N THR A 224 0.34 5.93 15.79
CA THR A 224 1.43 6.61 15.10
C THR A 224 0.91 7.52 14.00
N LEU A 225 1.36 8.79 14.04
CA LEU A 225 0.99 9.84 13.09
C LEU A 225 2.24 10.54 12.56
N TYR A 226 2.46 10.47 11.23
CA TYR A 226 3.53 11.17 10.53
C TYR A 226 2.97 12.39 9.80
N LEU A 227 3.40 13.58 10.23
CA LEU A 227 3.05 14.88 9.64
C LEU A 227 4.30 15.71 9.29
N ASP A 228 5.47 15.10 9.38
CA ASP A 228 6.74 15.78 9.04
C ASP A 228 6.77 16.22 7.57
N THR A 229 7.56 17.26 7.28
CA THR A 229 7.70 17.75 5.91
C THR A 229 6.36 18.12 5.26
N ASN A 230 5.60 18.97 5.94
CA ASN A 230 4.36 19.58 5.47
C ASN A 230 4.49 21.12 5.49
N LYS A 231 3.38 21.84 5.45
CA LYS A 231 3.31 23.31 5.45
C LYS A 231 2.64 23.87 6.73
N LEU A 232 2.74 23.14 7.84
CA LEU A 232 2.20 23.59 9.12
C LEU A 232 3.00 24.81 9.60
N SER A 233 2.36 25.97 9.72
CA SER A 233 2.97 27.21 10.17
C SER A 233 2.75 27.50 11.65
N SER A 234 1.79 26.82 12.28
CA SER A 234 1.51 26.88 13.72
C SER A 234 1.16 25.47 14.26
N LEU A 235 1.16 25.36 15.58
CA LEU A 235 0.66 24.20 16.31
C LEU A 235 -0.78 24.40 16.79
N ASP A 236 -1.49 25.40 16.26
CA ASP A 236 -2.90 25.57 16.53
C ASP A 236 -3.68 24.30 16.17
N ASN A 237 -4.72 23.99 16.93
CA ASN A 237 -5.53 22.79 16.79
C ASN A 237 -4.87 21.45 17.22
N LEU A 238 -3.71 21.46 17.90
CA LEU A 238 -3.19 20.25 18.54
C LEU A 238 -4.17 19.65 19.55
N GLU A 239 -5.12 20.43 20.05
CA GLU A 239 -6.18 19.94 20.95
C GLU A 239 -7.00 18.80 20.29
N SER A 240 -7.09 18.75 18.97
CA SER A 240 -7.72 17.65 18.26
C SER A 240 -7.06 16.29 18.56
N LEU A 241 -5.77 16.30 18.88
CA LEU A 241 -5.01 15.11 19.24
C LEU A 241 -5.21 14.68 20.71
N GLU A 242 -5.76 15.52 21.58
CA GLU A 242 -5.99 15.18 22.99
C GLU A 242 -6.94 13.98 23.16
N LYS A 243 -7.85 13.77 22.22
CA LYS A 243 -8.76 12.63 22.20
C LYS A 243 -8.12 11.31 21.79
N LEU A 244 -6.91 11.38 21.19
CA LEU A 244 -6.18 10.21 20.70
C LEU A 244 -5.39 9.55 21.83
N GLU A 245 -6.09 8.91 22.75
CA GLU A 245 -5.48 8.35 23.98
C GLU A 245 -4.40 7.30 23.71
N LYS A 246 -4.42 6.64 22.56
CA LYS A 246 -3.46 5.62 22.13
C LYS A 246 -2.27 6.17 21.37
N LEU A 247 -2.25 7.47 21.04
CA LEU A 247 -1.18 8.07 20.24
C LEU A 247 0.13 8.07 21.03
N LYS A 248 1.11 7.35 20.50
CA LYS A 248 2.46 7.15 21.04
C LYS A 248 3.49 7.97 20.29
N LEU A 249 3.43 7.97 18.96
CA LEU A 249 4.39 8.59 18.06
C LEU A 249 3.73 9.67 17.22
N LEU A 250 4.28 10.88 17.29
CA LEU A 250 3.88 12.04 16.49
C LEU A 250 5.14 12.65 15.87
N TYR A 251 5.19 12.77 14.54
CA TYR A 251 6.30 13.37 13.82
C TYR A 251 5.85 14.67 13.15
N LEU A 252 6.48 15.80 13.52
CA LEU A 252 6.17 17.15 13.03
C LEU A 252 7.37 17.86 12.40
N ASN A 253 8.50 17.18 12.27
CA ASN A 253 9.76 17.75 11.80
C ASN A 253 9.61 18.41 10.43
N PHE A 254 10.49 19.35 10.10
CA PHE A 254 10.53 20.00 8.78
C PHE A 254 9.22 20.67 8.34
N ASN A 255 8.42 21.15 9.31
CA ASN A 255 7.32 22.06 9.06
C ASN A 255 7.80 23.53 9.30
N PRO A 256 7.26 24.53 8.59
CA PRO A 256 7.65 25.94 8.74
C PRO A 256 7.00 26.58 9.97
N ILE A 257 7.01 25.91 11.13
CA ILE A 257 6.47 26.45 12.39
C ILE A 257 7.40 27.57 12.87
N GLU A 258 6.84 28.75 13.14
CA GLU A 258 7.56 29.95 13.49
C GLU A 258 7.23 30.43 14.92
N GLY A 259 7.96 31.46 15.37
CA GLY A 259 7.74 32.10 16.67
C GLY A 259 8.08 31.22 17.85
N GLU A 260 7.37 31.45 18.95
CA GLU A 260 7.59 30.75 20.22
C GLU A 260 7.19 29.26 20.16
N GLU A 261 6.33 28.88 19.20
CA GLU A 261 5.90 27.50 18.97
C GLU A 261 7.00 26.64 18.36
N LYS A 262 7.99 27.28 17.73
CA LYS A 262 9.14 26.58 17.12
C LYS A 262 9.91 25.73 18.13
N GLN A 263 10.04 26.23 19.38
CA GLN A 263 10.71 25.47 20.44
C GLN A 263 10.00 24.14 20.69
N PHE A 264 8.67 24.15 20.81
CA PHE A 264 7.89 22.93 20.99
C PHE A 264 8.03 21.98 19.80
N ALA A 265 8.00 22.51 18.56
CA ALA A 265 8.20 21.70 17.36
C ALA A 265 9.61 21.09 17.30
N THR A 266 10.63 21.79 17.82
CA THR A 266 12.01 21.31 17.91
C THR A 266 12.14 20.22 18.97
N ASP A 267 11.51 20.39 20.11
CA ASP A 267 11.50 19.40 21.19
C ASP A 267 10.82 18.09 20.77
N VAL A 268 9.92 18.13 19.78
CA VAL A 268 9.27 16.95 19.16
C VAL A 268 10.19 16.24 18.16
N GLN A 269 11.30 16.85 17.70
CA GLN A 269 12.21 16.24 16.73
C GLN A 269 12.97 15.01 17.27
N ASP A 270 13.16 14.91 18.58
CA ASP A 270 13.88 13.81 19.22
C ASP A 270 12.94 12.70 19.77
N PHE A 271 11.66 12.74 19.46
CA PHE A 271 10.67 11.82 20.02
C PHE A 271 10.59 10.49 19.28
N GLU A 272 11.57 9.64 19.43
CA GLU A 272 11.37 8.20 19.39
C GLU A 272 10.65 7.76 20.69
N GLY A 273 9.33 7.70 20.62
CA GLY A 273 8.54 6.93 21.61
C GLY A 273 8.25 7.59 22.96
N VAL A 274 8.40 8.91 23.11
CA VAL A 274 8.14 9.55 24.40
C VAL A 274 7.00 10.58 24.30
N LYS A 275 5.88 10.24 24.98
CA LYS A 275 5.06 11.20 25.71
C LYS A 275 4.34 12.28 24.90
N VAL A 276 3.70 11.87 23.78
CA VAL A 276 2.76 12.77 23.07
C VAL A 276 1.81 13.46 24.08
N LYS A 277 1.35 12.74 25.10
CA LYS A 277 0.50 13.31 26.16
C LYS A 277 1.18 14.41 26.98
N GLU A 278 2.45 14.24 27.35
CA GLU A 278 3.18 15.27 28.11
C GLU A 278 3.48 16.49 27.24
N PHE A 279 3.84 16.25 25.97
CA PHE A 279 3.99 17.32 24.98
C PHE A 279 2.71 18.13 24.85
N LEU A 280 1.58 17.48 24.56
CA LEU A 280 0.28 18.15 24.43
C LEU A 280 -0.11 18.91 25.70
N ALA A 281 0.12 18.31 26.89
CA ALA A 281 -0.15 18.97 28.15
C ALA A 281 0.77 20.20 28.39
N SER A 282 2.03 20.11 28.01
CA SER A 282 2.99 21.24 28.08
C SER A 282 2.63 22.36 27.12
N TYR A 283 2.29 22.02 25.88
CA TYR A 283 1.85 22.99 24.88
C TYR A 283 0.57 23.71 25.33
N LYS A 284 -0.41 22.99 25.87
CA LYS A 284 -1.66 23.57 26.39
C LYS A 284 -1.41 24.54 27.53
N LYS A 285 -0.53 24.20 28.50
CA LYS A 285 -0.14 25.09 29.59
C LYS A 285 0.52 26.36 29.06
N TRP A 286 1.43 26.22 28.11
CA TRP A 286 2.09 27.33 27.46
C TRP A 286 1.08 28.26 26.73
N LYS A 287 0.16 27.69 25.96
CA LYS A 287 -0.89 28.44 25.23
C LYS A 287 -1.76 29.25 26.18
N GLN A 288 -2.20 28.64 27.28
CA GLN A 288 -2.97 29.32 28.34
C GLN A 288 -2.18 30.46 29.00
N ALA A 289 -0.89 30.27 29.29
CA ALA A 289 -0.03 31.27 29.91
C ALA A 289 0.23 32.49 28.99
N ASN A 290 0.17 32.31 27.67
CA ASN A 290 0.43 33.33 26.67
C ASN A 290 -0.86 33.95 26.07
N GLY A 291 -2.03 33.59 26.61
CA GLY A 291 -3.33 34.19 26.19
C GLY A 291 -3.74 33.83 24.75
N LYS A 292 -3.27 32.70 24.26
CA LYS A 292 -3.57 32.18 22.89
C LYS A 292 -4.62 31.09 22.93
#